data_1047e96ba700b6b2183489fc747697b3
#
_entry.id   1047e96ba700b6b2183489fc747697b3
#
_cell.length_a   1.000
_cell.length_b   1.000
_cell.length_c   1.000
_cell.angle_alpha   90.00
_cell.angle_beta   90.00
_cell.angle_gamma   90.00
#
_symmetry.space_group_name_H-M   'P 1'
#
loop_
_entity.id
_entity.type
_entity.pdbx_description
1 polymer ?
#
loop_
_entity_poly.entity_id
_entity_poly.type
_entity_poly.pdbx_seq_one_letter_code
_entity_poly.pdbx_strand_id
1 'polypeptide(L)'
;MATSKKIEEKYQKLLKEIQKRPENKMCFDCNSRGNQYVVLTLNTFVCTQCSGIHREMQHRIKSVGMSTFTTDEIKALDKAGNAVAKAVWMGKHGPSDGPLPDEGQIDKVRAFIKQKYQQKRWYVEGGAAEAAPPAPAVQPVSAVLGSNPPKLVVGSPAAPAPAPAAAPG
;
A
#
# COMPACT_ATOMS: atom_id res chain seq x y z
N MET A 1 29.62 -15.91 -3.98
CA MET A 1 29.31 -14.61 -3.34
C MET A 1 28.47 -13.66 -4.22
N ALA A 2 28.69 -13.58 -5.53
CA ALA A 2 27.89 -12.72 -6.43
C ALA A 2 26.39 -13.11 -6.54
N THR A 3 26.06 -14.38 -6.38
CA THR A 3 24.66 -14.88 -6.50
C THR A 3 23.80 -14.44 -5.31
N SER A 4 24.37 -14.41 -4.10
CA SER A 4 23.65 -13.99 -2.89
C SER A 4 23.26 -12.52 -2.96
N LYS A 5 24.16 -11.65 -3.40
CA LYS A 5 23.93 -10.21 -3.53
C LYS A 5 22.84 -9.88 -4.54
N LYS A 6 22.83 -10.55 -5.70
CA LYS A 6 21.79 -10.40 -6.71
C LYS A 6 20.40 -10.83 -6.21
N ILE A 7 20.37 -11.90 -5.42
CA ILE A 7 19.12 -12.38 -4.80
C ILE A 7 18.62 -11.36 -3.78
N GLU A 8 19.50 -10.83 -2.95
CA GLU A 8 19.15 -9.81 -1.97
C GLU A 8 18.63 -8.52 -2.63
N GLU A 9 19.29 -8.04 -3.67
CA GLU A 9 18.83 -6.89 -4.46
C GLU A 9 17.44 -7.12 -5.09
N LYS A 10 17.19 -8.32 -5.60
CA LYS A 10 15.88 -8.71 -6.16
C LYS A 10 14.79 -8.64 -5.08
N TYR A 11 15.06 -9.16 -3.90
CA TYR A 11 14.10 -9.14 -2.80
C TYR A 11 13.89 -7.73 -2.22
N GLN A 12 14.92 -6.90 -2.19
CA GLN A 12 14.77 -5.49 -1.81
C GLN A 12 13.89 -4.71 -2.80
N LYS A 13 14.01 -4.99 -4.09
CA LYS A 13 13.11 -4.41 -5.11
C LYS A 13 11.67 -4.87 -4.89
N LEU A 14 11.47 -6.17 -4.72
CA LEU A 14 10.13 -6.74 -4.47
C LEU A 14 9.50 -6.15 -3.21
N LEU A 15 10.25 -6.00 -2.13
CA LEU A 15 9.77 -5.36 -0.90
C LEU A 15 9.29 -3.92 -1.14
N LYS A 16 10.05 -3.15 -1.93
CA LYS A 16 9.66 -1.79 -2.32
C LYS A 16 8.41 -1.75 -3.20
N GLU A 17 8.22 -2.74 -4.06
CA GLU A 17 7.01 -2.88 -4.87
C GLU A 17 5.79 -3.22 -4.00
N ILE A 18 5.93 -4.15 -3.07
CA ILE A 18 4.89 -4.48 -2.09
C ILE A 18 4.52 -3.26 -1.25
N GLN A 19 5.51 -2.49 -0.77
CA GLN A 19 5.31 -1.27 -0.01
C GLN A 19 4.51 -0.20 -0.77
N LYS A 20 4.68 -0.13 -2.09
CA LYS A 20 4.02 0.85 -2.97
C LYS A 20 2.59 0.49 -3.33
N ARG A 21 2.14 -0.72 -3.05
CA ARG A 21 0.75 -1.13 -3.32
C ARG A 21 -0.23 -0.18 -2.62
N PRO A 22 -1.37 0.15 -3.24
CA PRO A 22 -2.34 1.10 -2.68
C PRO A 22 -2.72 0.81 -1.24
N GLU A 23 -2.96 -0.47 -0.93
CA GLU A 23 -3.34 -0.95 0.40
C GLU A 23 -2.24 -0.79 1.46
N ASN A 24 -0.97 -0.76 1.03
CA ASN A 24 0.20 -0.68 1.90
C ASN A 24 0.76 0.75 2.06
N LYS A 25 0.22 1.74 1.35
CA LYS A 25 0.71 3.12 1.40
C LYS A 25 0.43 3.83 2.72
N MET A 26 -0.63 3.43 3.38
CA MET A 26 -1.06 4.00 4.65
C MET A 26 -0.71 3.07 5.81
N CYS A 27 -0.43 3.67 6.97
CA CYS A 27 -0.27 2.89 8.19
C CYS A 27 -1.53 2.08 8.48
N PHE A 28 -1.36 0.81 8.79
CA PHE A 28 -2.49 -0.08 9.03
C PHE A 28 -3.30 0.27 10.29
N ASP A 29 -2.69 0.92 11.27
CA ASP A 29 -3.31 1.16 12.57
C ASP A 29 -3.87 2.58 12.76
N CYS A 30 -3.17 3.61 12.29
CA CYS A 30 -3.60 5.01 12.45
C CYS A 30 -3.94 5.71 11.14
N ASN A 31 -3.94 4.99 10.03
CA ASN A 31 -4.23 5.51 8.70
C ASN A 31 -3.38 6.74 8.27
N SER A 32 -2.27 7.03 8.97
CA SER A 32 -1.33 8.07 8.58
C SER A 32 -0.54 7.69 7.35
N ARG A 33 0.01 8.67 6.66
CA ARG A 33 0.97 8.44 5.59
C ARG A 33 2.30 8.01 6.20
N GLY A 34 2.60 6.74 6.15
CA GLY A 34 3.85 6.19 6.66
C GLY A 34 3.79 4.68 6.74
N ASN A 35 4.69 4.04 6.03
CA ASN A 35 4.79 2.60 5.92
C ASN A 35 6.26 2.14 5.95
N GLN A 36 7.07 2.85 6.77
CA GLN A 36 8.51 2.60 6.86
C GLN A 36 8.86 1.35 7.65
N TYR A 37 7.92 0.81 8.41
CA TYR A 37 8.12 -0.36 9.24
C TYR A 37 7.15 -1.48 8.88
N VAL A 38 7.61 -2.70 9.07
CA VAL A 38 6.82 -3.92 8.89
C VAL A 38 6.71 -4.63 10.22
N VAL A 39 5.49 -4.97 10.61
CA VAL A 39 5.23 -5.87 11.72
C VAL A 39 5.18 -7.30 11.18
N LEU A 40 6.27 -8.05 11.33
CA LEU A 40 6.41 -9.40 10.77
C LEU A 40 5.43 -10.40 11.37
N THR A 41 5.07 -10.22 12.64
CA THR A 41 4.08 -11.07 13.32
C THR A 41 2.71 -11.01 12.65
N LEU A 42 2.39 -9.87 12.01
CA LEU A 42 1.08 -9.58 11.42
C LEU A 42 1.13 -9.40 9.90
N ASN A 43 2.34 -9.32 9.33
CA ASN A 43 2.59 -9.00 7.92
C ASN A 43 1.94 -7.67 7.47
N THR A 44 2.04 -6.63 8.30
CA THR A 44 1.45 -5.31 8.07
C THR A 44 2.50 -4.22 7.97
N PHE A 45 2.19 -3.18 7.19
CA PHE A 45 2.98 -1.96 7.09
C PHE A 45 2.43 -0.90 8.03
N VAL A 46 3.31 -0.30 8.82
CA VAL A 46 2.95 0.69 9.83
C VAL A 46 3.91 1.88 9.82
N CYS A 47 3.46 3.00 10.39
CA CYS A 47 4.29 4.18 10.58
C CYS A 47 5.24 4.03 11.77
N THR A 48 6.13 5.01 11.96
CA THR A 48 7.11 5.02 13.04
C THR A 48 6.46 5.00 14.42
N GLN A 49 5.38 5.77 14.64
CA GLN A 49 4.68 5.80 15.93
C GLN A 49 4.05 4.45 16.28
N CYS A 50 3.31 3.87 15.35
CA CYS A 50 2.68 2.57 15.57
C CYS A 50 3.72 1.46 15.75
N SER A 51 4.86 1.54 15.06
CA SER A 51 5.95 0.59 15.25
C SER A 51 6.49 0.59 16.70
N GLY A 52 6.54 1.76 17.34
CA GLY A 52 6.89 1.88 18.76
C GLY A 52 5.89 1.17 19.66
N ILE A 53 4.60 1.36 19.43
CA ILE A 53 3.53 0.68 20.20
C ILE A 53 3.59 -0.83 20.00
N HIS A 54 3.82 -1.29 18.78
CA HIS A 54 3.99 -2.73 18.50
C HIS A 54 5.20 -3.33 19.21
N ARG A 55 6.30 -2.56 19.36
CA ARG A 55 7.47 -3.02 20.16
C ARG A 55 7.13 -3.20 21.62
N GLU A 56 6.33 -2.31 22.20
CA GLU A 56 5.83 -2.46 23.58
C GLU A 56 5.02 -3.76 23.75
N MET A 57 4.36 -4.21 22.68
CA MET A 57 3.61 -5.46 22.63
C MET A 57 4.44 -6.68 22.24
N GLN A 58 5.77 -6.53 22.16
CA GLN A 58 6.72 -7.58 21.79
C GLN A 58 6.53 -8.18 20.40
N HIS A 59 5.93 -7.43 19.47
CA HIS A 59 5.84 -7.83 18.08
C HIS A 59 7.20 -7.67 17.37
N ARG A 60 7.47 -8.56 16.44
CA ARG A 60 8.67 -8.47 15.59
C ARG A 60 8.51 -7.40 14.54
N ILE A 61 9.41 -6.41 14.56
CA ILE A 61 9.36 -5.25 13.66
C ILE A 61 10.67 -5.11 12.93
N LYS A 62 10.59 -4.81 11.63
CA LYS A 62 11.74 -4.45 10.79
C LYS A 62 11.49 -3.16 10.04
N SER A 63 12.54 -2.35 9.87
CA SER A 63 12.51 -1.18 8.99
C SER A 63 12.70 -1.58 7.55
N VAL A 64 11.84 -1.10 6.66
CA VAL A 64 11.90 -1.41 5.21
C VAL A 64 13.22 -0.96 4.58
N GLY A 65 13.75 0.19 5.02
CA GLY A 65 14.97 0.77 4.43
C GLY A 65 16.27 0.37 5.11
N MET A 66 16.21 -0.18 6.33
CA MET A 66 17.41 -0.38 7.16
C MET A 66 17.63 -1.82 7.61
N SER A 67 16.65 -2.69 7.40
CA SER A 67 16.73 -4.09 7.85
C SER A 67 16.82 -5.05 6.67
N THR A 68 17.53 -6.15 6.87
CA THR A 68 17.54 -7.26 5.91
C THR A 68 16.36 -8.18 6.15
N PHE A 69 15.62 -8.48 5.09
CA PHE A 69 14.48 -9.39 5.09
C PHE A 69 14.88 -10.74 4.51
N THR A 70 14.39 -11.80 5.12
CA THR A 70 14.56 -13.15 4.55
C THR A 70 13.60 -13.36 3.38
N THR A 71 13.90 -14.33 2.54
CA THR A 71 13.03 -14.73 1.43
C THR A 71 11.61 -15.07 1.89
N ASP A 72 11.51 -15.78 3.01
CA ASP A 72 10.21 -16.22 3.53
C ASP A 72 9.39 -15.06 4.12
N GLU A 73 10.04 -14.10 4.78
CA GLU A 73 9.40 -12.87 5.25
C GLU A 73 8.83 -12.05 4.08
N ILE A 74 9.56 -11.92 2.97
CA ILE A 74 9.10 -11.18 1.80
C ILE A 74 7.97 -11.91 1.09
N LYS A 75 8.05 -13.23 0.96
CA LYS A 75 6.95 -14.04 0.41
C LYS A 75 5.69 -13.97 1.26
N ALA A 76 5.84 -13.95 2.59
CA ALA A 76 4.70 -13.77 3.50
C ALA A 76 4.05 -12.40 3.33
N LEU A 77 4.85 -11.34 3.22
CA LEU A 77 4.37 -9.98 2.96
C LEU A 77 3.69 -9.84 1.59
N ASP A 78 4.21 -10.52 0.57
CA ASP A 78 3.66 -10.49 -0.78
C ASP A 78 2.26 -11.12 -0.84
N LYS A 79 2.05 -12.19 -0.09
CA LYS A 79 0.76 -12.89 0.03
C LYS A 79 -0.24 -12.21 0.97
N ALA A 80 0.25 -11.46 1.94
CA ALA A 80 -0.56 -10.84 2.98
C ALA A 80 -0.67 -9.32 2.76
N GLY A 81 0.10 -8.52 3.49
CA GLY A 81 0.01 -7.07 3.45
C GLY A 81 -1.20 -6.52 4.21
N ASN A 82 -1.44 -5.22 4.08
CA ASN A 82 -2.49 -4.53 4.82
C ASN A 82 -3.91 -4.96 4.41
N ALA A 83 -4.11 -5.38 3.16
CA ALA A 83 -5.43 -5.82 2.68
C ALA A 83 -5.88 -7.11 3.38
N VAL A 84 -5.02 -8.12 3.39
CA VAL A 84 -5.31 -9.41 4.07
C VAL A 84 -5.44 -9.20 5.57
N ALA A 85 -4.52 -8.41 6.15
CA ALA A 85 -4.59 -8.09 7.58
C ALA A 85 -5.89 -7.38 7.96
N LYS A 86 -6.42 -6.51 7.09
CA LYS A 86 -7.71 -5.84 7.30
C LYS A 86 -8.87 -6.84 7.38
N ALA A 87 -8.90 -7.79 6.47
CA ALA A 87 -9.94 -8.83 6.48
C ALA A 87 -9.87 -9.73 7.73
N VAL A 88 -8.67 -10.02 8.21
CA VAL A 88 -8.44 -10.85 9.40
C VAL A 88 -8.70 -10.07 10.69
N TRP A 89 -8.04 -8.92 10.86
CA TRP A 89 -8.00 -8.20 12.14
C TRP A 89 -9.10 -7.15 12.30
N MET A 90 -9.71 -6.76 11.20
CA MET A 90 -10.77 -5.73 11.17
C MET A 90 -12.01 -6.18 10.41
N GLY A 91 -12.16 -7.47 10.14
CA GLY A 91 -13.30 -7.97 9.36
C GLY A 91 -14.66 -7.73 10.02
N LYS A 92 -14.70 -7.65 11.36
CA LYS A 92 -15.91 -7.30 12.13
C LYS A 92 -16.02 -5.82 12.49
N HIS A 93 -15.04 -4.99 12.11
CA HIS A 93 -15.08 -3.55 12.38
C HIS A 93 -16.13 -2.89 11.49
N GLY A 94 -17.08 -2.23 12.10
CA GLY A 94 -18.19 -1.57 11.41
C GLY A 94 -18.36 -0.10 11.78
N PRO A 95 -19.32 0.59 11.19
CA PRO A 95 -19.63 2.00 11.47
C PRO A 95 -19.90 2.27 12.96
N SER A 96 -20.42 1.28 13.69
CA SER A 96 -20.70 1.36 15.13
C SER A 96 -19.45 1.47 16.01
N ASP A 97 -18.29 1.03 15.50
CA ASP A 97 -17.03 1.07 16.24
C ASP A 97 -16.32 2.43 16.13
N GLY A 98 -16.85 3.32 15.33
CA GLY A 98 -16.31 4.66 15.11
C GLY A 98 -15.18 4.71 14.07
N PRO A 99 -14.66 5.89 13.79
CA PRO A 99 -13.57 6.07 12.85
C PRO A 99 -12.23 5.55 13.42
N LEU A 100 -11.32 5.21 12.51
CA LEU A 100 -9.95 4.88 12.89
C LEU A 100 -9.29 6.07 13.59
N PRO A 101 -8.47 5.84 14.64
CA PRO A 101 -7.78 6.92 15.32
C PRO A 101 -6.73 7.56 14.42
N ASP A 102 -6.59 8.88 14.52
CA ASP A 102 -5.57 9.66 13.80
C ASP A 102 -4.20 9.58 14.47
N GLU A 103 -3.15 9.83 13.67
CA GLU A 103 -1.76 9.83 14.12
C GLU A 103 -1.48 10.79 15.29
N GLY A 104 -2.19 11.91 15.38
CA GLY A 104 -2.06 12.87 16.47
C GLY A 104 -2.63 12.41 17.81
N GLN A 105 -3.38 11.32 17.85
CA GLN A 105 -4.09 10.80 19.03
C GLN A 105 -3.45 9.51 19.56
N ILE A 106 -2.18 9.59 19.96
CA ILE A 106 -1.35 8.43 20.30
C ILE A 106 -2.00 7.49 21.33
N ASP A 107 -2.68 8.05 22.34
CA ASP A 107 -3.34 7.23 23.37
C ASP A 107 -4.53 6.46 22.80
N LYS A 108 -5.29 7.07 21.89
CA LYS A 108 -6.37 6.40 21.18
C LYS A 108 -5.84 5.34 20.21
N VAL A 109 -4.76 5.64 19.51
CA VAL A 109 -4.06 4.67 18.65
C VAL A 109 -3.59 3.49 19.48
N ARG A 110 -2.99 3.72 20.62
CA ARG A 110 -2.52 2.68 21.54
C ARG A 110 -3.68 1.81 22.05
N ALA A 111 -4.76 2.43 22.49
CA ALA A 111 -5.97 1.73 22.94
C ALA A 111 -6.59 0.89 21.80
N PHE A 112 -6.66 1.45 20.60
CA PHE A 112 -7.16 0.77 19.41
C PHE A 112 -6.31 -0.45 19.04
N ILE A 113 -4.98 -0.33 19.04
CA ILE A 113 -4.06 -1.43 18.78
C ILE A 113 -4.24 -2.56 19.81
N LYS A 114 -4.38 -2.22 21.09
CA LYS A 114 -4.65 -3.21 22.16
C LYS A 114 -5.98 -3.95 21.93
N GLN A 115 -7.05 -3.23 21.63
CA GLN A 115 -8.35 -3.84 21.33
C GLN A 115 -8.28 -4.76 20.11
N LYS A 116 -7.58 -4.33 19.09
CA LYS A 116 -7.44 -5.04 17.82
C LYS A 116 -6.66 -6.36 17.95
N TYR A 117 -5.50 -6.32 18.62
CA TYR A 117 -4.59 -7.46 18.65
C TYR A 117 -4.61 -8.27 19.94
N GLN A 118 -4.76 -7.64 21.09
CA GLN A 118 -4.81 -8.35 22.38
C GLN A 118 -6.21 -8.87 22.68
N GLN A 119 -7.24 -8.03 22.50
CA GLN A 119 -8.63 -8.42 22.75
C GLN A 119 -9.28 -9.11 21.54
N LYS A 120 -8.64 -9.05 20.35
CA LYS A 120 -9.16 -9.61 19.08
C LYS A 120 -10.60 -9.19 18.79
N ARG A 121 -10.96 -7.94 19.14
CA ARG A 121 -12.33 -7.43 19.12
C ARG A 121 -12.99 -7.57 17.74
N TRP A 122 -12.24 -7.33 16.67
CA TRP A 122 -12.74 -7.37 15.30
C TRP A 122 -12.14 -8.53 14.47
N TYR A 123 -11.53 -9.49 15.14
CA TYR A 123 -10.85 -10.61 14.50
C TYR A 123 -11.85 -11.55 13.81
N VAL A 124 -11.51 -11.97 12.60
CA VAL A 124 -12.23 -12.98 11.81
C VAL A 124 -11.29 -14.14 11.52
N GLU A 125 -11.65 -15.31 12.00
CA GLU A 125 -10.92 -16.53 11.67
C GLU A 125 -11.16 -16.88 10.19
N GLY A 126 -10.09 -17.15 9.43
CA GLY A 126 -10.19 -17.44 7.99
C GLY A 126 -10.30 -16.24 7.07
N GLY A 127 -10.37 -15.00 7.58
CA GLY A 127 -10.46 -13.79 6.77
C GLY A 127 -9.35 -13.61 5.72
N ALA A 128 -8.23 -14.31 5.90
CA ALA A 128 -7.12 -14.31 4.94
C ALA A 128 -7.46 -14.96 3.59
N ALA A 129 -8.40 -15.89 3.57
CA ALA A 129 -8.79 -16.59 2.34
C ALA A 129 -9.66 -15.72 1.42
N GLU A 130 -10.39 -14.77 2.01
CA GLU A 130 -11.32 -13.89 1.29
C GLU A 130 -10.66 -12.59 0.80
N ALA A 131 -9.53 -12.22 1.40
CA ALA A 131 -8.82 -10.98 1.11
C ALA A 131 -7.65 -11.13 0.13
N ALA A 132 -7.41 -12.30 -0.43
CA ALA A 132 -6.44 -12.43 -1.51
C ALA A 132 -6.89 -11.50 -2.65
N PRO A 133 -6.10 -10.47 -3.00
CA PRO A 133 -6.48 -9.60 -4.10
C PRO A 133 -6.68 -10.48 -5.33
N PRO A 134 -7.75 -10.28 -6.12
CA PRO A 134 -7.84 -10.92 -7.41
C PRO A 134 -6.56 -10.56 -8.15
N ALA A 135 -5.85 -11.58 -8.62
CA ALA A 135 -4.70 -11.37 -9.50
C ALA A 135 -5.12 -10.32 -10.53
N PRO A 136 -4.31 -9.27 -10.79
CA PRO A 136 -4.68 -8.26 -11.75
C PRO A 136 -5.02 -8.98 -13.04
N ALA A 137 -6.29 -8.95 -13.41
CA ALA A 137 -6.74 -9.45 -14.68
C ALA A 137 -6.02 -8.61 -15.73
N VAL A 138 -4.95 -9.13 -16.28
CA VAL A 138 -4.31 -8.58 -17.48
C VAL A 138 -5.34 -8.73 -18.57
N GLN A 139 -6.18 -7.70 -18.71
CA GLN A 139 -7.07 -7.64 -19.87
C GLN A 139 -6.17 -7.49 -21.09
N PRO A 140 -6.25 -8.37 -22.07
CA PRO A 140 -5.49 -8.21 -23.29
C PRO A 140 -5.89 -6.86 -23.90
N VAL A 141 -4.91 -6.09 -24.34
CA VAL A 141 -5.07 -4.76 -24.93
C VAL A 141 -6.11 -4.72 -26.05
N SER A 142 -6.33 -5.86 -26.72
CA SER A 142 -7.38 -6.07 -27.73
C SER A 142 -8.82 -5.94 -27.21
N ALA A 143 -9.06 -6.05 -25.90
CA ALA A 143 -10.41 -5.87 -25.34
C ALA A 143 -10.76 -4.39 -25.05
N VAL A 144 -9.75 -3.52 -25.00
CA VAL A 144 -9.91 -2.07 -24.76
C VAL A 144 -9.98 -1.27 -26.06
N LEU A 145 -9.40 -1.80 -27.13
CA LEU A 145 -9.55 -1.25 -28.48
C LEU A 145 -10.76 -1.92 -29.15
N GLY A 146 -11.93 -1.32 -28.95
CA GLY A 146 -13.10 -1.67 -29.74
C GLY A 146 -12.74 -1.62 -31.23
N SER A 147 -13.39 -2.49 -32.01
CA SER A 147 -13.12 -2.77 -33.42
C SER A 147 -13.23 -1.58 -34.40
N ASN A 148 -13.13 -0.37 -33.91
CA ASN A 148 -13.22 0.83 -34.73
C ASN A 148 -12.15 1.84 -34.30
N PRO A 149 -10.98 1.89 -34.98
CA PRO A 149 -10.00 2.94 -34.69
C PRO A 149 -10.60 4.31 -35.06
N PRO A 150 -10.54 5.30 -34.15
CA PRO A 150 -10.95 6.65 -34.51
C PRO A 150 -10.03 7.15 -35.64
N LYS A 151 -10.63 7.55 -36.77
CA LYS A 151 -9.93 8.26 -37.83
C LYS A 151 -9.32 9.53 -37.24
N LEU A 152 -8.02 9.56 -37.17
CA LEU A 152 -7.25 10.76 -36.87
C LEU A 152 -7.50 11.76 -38.03
N VAL A 153 -8.38 12.74 -37.80
CA VAL A 153 -8.50 13.90 -38.66
C VAL A 153 -7.30 14.80 -38.32
N VAL A 154 -6.30 14.73 -39.16
CA VAL A 154 -5.17 15.69 -39.11
C VAL A 154 -5.73 17.03 -39.61
N GLY A 155 -6.08 17.89 -38.65
CA GLY A 155 -6.43 19.28 -38.95
C GLY A 155 -5.17 20.00 -39.51
N SER A 156 -5.31 20.53 -40.71
CA SER A 156 -4.28 21.40 -41.33
C SER A 156 -3.93 22.56 -40.41
N PRO A 157 -2.65 22.96 -40.34
CA PRO A 157 -2.24 24.10 -39.54
C PRO A 157 -2.84 25.38 -40.18
N ALA A 158 -3.54 26.14 -39.36
CA ALA A 158 -4.03 27.48 -39.72
C ALA A 158 -2.83 28.41 -39.91
N ALA A 159 -2.86 29.17 -41.00
CA ALA A 159 -1.86 30.15 -41.33
C ALA A 159 -1.76 31.26 -40.25
N PRO A 160 -0.56 31.83 -40.01
CA PRO A 160 -0.40 32.88 -39.03
C PRO A 160 -1.06 34.20 -39.53
N ALA A 161 -1.79 34.83 -38.62
CA ALA A 161 -2.39 36.14 -38.86
C ALA A 161 -1.29 37.23 -39.03
N PRO A 162 -1.48 38.22 -39.90
CA PRO A 162 -0.51 39.29 -40.12
C PRO A 162 -0.46 40.22 -38.89
N ALA A 163 0.76 40.67 -38.57
CA ALA A 163 1.03 41.63 -37.51
C ALA A 163 0.42 43.01 -37.84
N PRO A 164 -0.09 43.78 -36.85
CA PRO A 164 -0.54 45.14 -37.10
C PRO A 164 0.62 46.08 -37.39
N ALA A 165 0.45 46.90 -38.44
CA ALA A 165 1.38 47.90 -38.85
C ALA A 165 1.54 48.99 -37.79
N ALA A 166 2.80 49.39 -37.54
CA ALA A 166 3.12 50.53 -36.69
C ALA A 166 2.67 51.80 -37.38
N ALA A 167 1.95 52.67 -36.68
CA ALA A 167 1.60 53.99 -37.09
C ALA A 167 2.80 54.95 -36.90
N PRO A 168 3.08 55.86 -37.84
CA PRO A 168 4.08 56.90 -37.66
C PRO A 168 3.49 58.09 -36.89
N GLY A 169 4.26 58.71 -36.01
CA GLY A 169 3.96 59.90 -35.32
C GLY A 169 5.20 60.43 -34.61
#